data_2261c978bdfa19d0b7fbb4994511d170
#
_entry.id   2261c978bdfa19d0b7fbb4994511d170
#
_cell.length_a   1.000
_cell.length_b   1.000
_cell.length_c   1.000
_cell.angle_alpha   90.00
_cell.angle_beta   90.00
_cell.angle_gamma   90.00
#
_symmetry.space_group_name_H-M   'P 1'
#
loop_
_entity.id
_entity.type
_entity.pdbx_description
1 polymer ?
#
loop_
_entity_poly.entity_id
_entity_poly.type
_entity_poly.pdbx_seq_one_letter_code
_entity_poly.pdbx_strand_id
1 'polypeptide(L)'
;MPVLETEEEGRAYCAARCSTESLTKLELFGELLAEENTRQNLIARDSLKTIWVRHFADSIQLLTHVPRETTGPWLDLGTGAGLPGLVIAIARPDMSVILVENRRKRIEWLQNVTAGIGLQNVTIEGKKVEAVASMAATVISARAFAPLPKLLQLSTRFSTDATYWVLPKGRSAVQELETEEQAGLHGMFHVERSVTDADARILVGRGRPSYL
;
A
#
# COMPACT_ATOMS: atom_id res chain seq x y z
N MET A 1 -3.79 20.02 1.62
CA MET A 1 -2.45 20.24 2.18
C MET A 1 -1.48 20.52 1.04
N PRO A 2 -0.42 21.33 1.23
CA PRO A 2 0.66 21.43 0.25
C PRO A 2 1.31 20.05 0.04
N VAL A 3 1.93 19.85 -1.12
CA VAL A 3 2.68 18.63 -1.42
C VAL A 3 4.00 18.64 -0.63
N LEU A 4 4.39 17.50 -0.09
CA LEU A 4 5.67 17.34 0.60
C LEU A 4 6.80 17.30 -0.45
N GLU A 5 7.76 18.18 -0.32
CA GLU A 5 8.85 18.34 -1.31
C GLU A 5 10.19 17.82 -0.80
N THR A 6 10.38 17.79 0.52
CA THR A 6 11.67 17.44 1.14
C THR A 6 11.57 16.18 2.00
N GLU A 7 12.70 15.50 2.17
CA GLU A 7 12.83 14.34 3.06
C GLU A 7 12.52 14.71 4.53
N GLU A 8 12.86 15.93 4.94
CA GLU A 8 12.54 16.42 6.27
C GLU A 8 11.01 16.56 6.47
N GLU A 9 10.31 17.12 5.48
CA GLU A 9 8.83 17.20 5.50
C GLU A 9 8.20 15.79 5.49
N GLY A 10 8.72 14.87 4.66
CA GLY A 10 8.28 13.48 4.63
C GLY A 10 8.45 12.79 5.98
N ARG A 11 9.62 12.96 6.62
CA ARG A 11 9.91 12.42 7.94
C ARG A 11 9.01 13.05 9.02
N ALA A 12 8.82 14.36 9.00
CA ALA A 12 7.92 15.05 9.92
C ALA A 12 6.46 14.60 9.74
N TYR A 13 6.02 14.39 8.50
CA TYR A 13 4.68 13.85 8.21
C TYR A 13 4.48 12.46 8.83
N CYS A 14 5.48 11.58 8.73
CA CYS A 14 5.46 10.26 9.33
C CYS A 14 5.49 10.37 10.87
N ALA A 15 6.34 11.22 11.43
CA ALA A 15 6.47 11.43 12.88
C ALA A 15 5.18 11.90 13.54
N ALA A 16 4.39 12.72 12.85
CA ALA A 16 3.09 13.16 13.33
C ALA A 16 2.00 12.05 13.37
N ARG A 17 2.28 10.87 12.78
CA ARG A 17 1.32 9.78 12.59
C ARG A 17 1.77 8.43 13.14
N CYS A 18 3.02 8.32 13.54
CA CYS A 18 3.66 7.11 14.03
C CYS A 18 4.20 7.30 15.45
N SER A 19 4.32 6.21 16.20
CA SER A 19 5.08 6.20 17.44
C SER A 19 6.58 6.36 17.18
N THR A 20 7.35 6.73 18.21
CA THR A 20 8.81 6.77 18.14
C THR A 20 9.40 5.40 17.73
N GLU A 21 8.85 4.31 18.29
CA GLU A 21 9.25 2.95 17.91
C GLU A 21 9.00 2.66 16.42
N SER A 22 7.83 3.04 15.90
CA SER A 22 7.52 2.90 14.49
C SER A 22 8.47 3.70 13.60
N LEU A 23 8.87 4.91 14.01
CA LEU A 23 9.85 5.70 13.26
C LEU A 23 11.22 5.01 13.20
N THR A 24 11.71 4.47 14.33
CA THR A 24 12.96 3.70 14.36
C THR A 24 12.87 2.46 13.44
N LYS A 25 11.72 1.78 13.41
CA LYS A 25 11.49 0.65 12.49
C LYS A 25 11.44 1.08 11.02
N LEU A 26 10.89 2.26 10.70
CA LEU A 26 10.92 2.80 9.34
C LEU A 26 12.35 3.17 8.91
N GLU A 27 13.17 3.73 9.80
CA GLU A 27 14.58 4.00 9.54
C GLU A 27 15.31 2.70 9.20
N LEU A 28 15.18 1.68 10.05
CA LEU A 28 15.77 0.36 9.81
C LEU A 28 15.25 -0.28 8.50
N PHE A 29 13.95 -0.14 8.21
CA PHE A 29 13.39 -0.61 6.95
C PHE A 29 14.05 0.09 5.75
N GLY A 30 14.27 1.39 5.83
CA GLY A 30 14.94 2.17 4.80
C GLY A 30 16.39 1.71 4.55
N GLU A 31 17.14 1.44 5.60
CA GLU A 31 18.52 0.93 5.52
C GLU A 31 18.56 -0.45 4.85
N LEU A 32 17.73 -1.39 5.32
CA LEU A 32 17.65 -2.74 4.75
C LEU A 32 17.19 -2.71 3.29
N LEU A 33 16.22 -1.85 2.95
CA LEU A 33 15.74 -1.68 1.59
C LEU A 33 16.84 -1.11 0.67
N ALA A 34 17.62 -0.15 1.14
CA ALA A 34 18.74 0.41 0.39
C ALA A 34 19.82 -0.65 0.11
N GLU A 35 20.16 -1.47 1.11
CA GLU A 35 21.11 -2.58 0.95
C GLU A 35 20.58 -3.60 -0.07
N GLU A 36 19.35 -4.09 0.10
CA GLU A 36 18.79 -5.10 -0.79
C GLU A 36 18.58 -4.58 -2.22
N ASN A 37 18.31 -3.27 -2.38
CA ASN A 37 18.15 -2.65 -3.70
C ASN A 37 19.44 -2.69 -4.55
N THR A 38 20.59 -2.98 -3.94
CA THR A 38 21.84 -3.25 -4.66
C THR A 38 21.86 -4.62 -5.32
N ARG A 39 21.09 -5.58 -4.80
CA ARG A 39 21.03 -6.99 -5.22
C ARG A 39 19.86 -7.27 -6.17
N GLN A 40 18.74 -6.59 -5.94
CA GLN A 40 17.55 -6.66 -6.80
C GLN A 40 16.86 -5.30 -6.87
N ASN A 41 16.33 -4.95 -8.03
CA ASN A 41 15.62 -3.69 -8.22
C ASN A 41 14.24 -3.73 -7.55
N LEU A 42 14.17 -3.43 -6.26
CA LEU A 42 12.93 -3.36 -5.49
C LEU A 42 12.18 -2.06 -5.76
N ILE A 43 12.93 -0.94 -5.78
CA ILE A 43 12.47 0.41 -6.10
C ILE A 43 13.45 1.12 -7.04
N ALA A 44 13.03 2.21 -7.66
CA ALA A 44 13.91 3.03 -8.49
C ALA A 44 15.07 3.61 -7.64
N ARG A 45 16.30 3.53 -8.14
CA ARG A 45 17.49 3.97 -7.38
C ARG A 45 17.40 5.42 -6.91
N ASP A 46 16.88 6.30 -7.75
CA ASP A 46 16.76 7.71 -7.40
C ASP A 46 15.72 7.96 -6.30
N SER A 47 14.69 7.09 -6.18
CA SER A 47 13.69 7.20 -5.12
C SER A 47 14.20 6.79 -3.74
N LEU A 48 15.39 6.15 -3.64
CA LEU A 48 16.06 5.93 -2.37
C LEU A 48 16.49 7.24 -1.70
N LYS A 49 16.84 8.26 -2.49
CA LYS A 49 17.25 9.59 -1.98
C LYS A 49 16.07 10.38 -1.41
N THR A 50 14.85 9.95 -1.73
CA THR A 50 13.60 10.59 -1.32
C THR A 50 12.65 9.57 -0.68
N ILE A 51 13.22 8.64 0.10
CA ILE A 51 12.50 7.48 0.65
C ILE A 51 11.38 7.88 1.59
N TRP A 52 11.58 8.95 2.39
CA TRP A 52 10.58 9.43 3.32
C TRP A 52 9.36 10.02 2.63
N VAL A 53 9.57 10.78 1.56
CA VAL A 53 8.46 11.35 0.77
C VAL A 53 7.86 10.28 -0.13
N ARG A 54 8.69 9.68 -1.02
CA ARG A 54 8.21 8.83 -2.13
C ARG A 54 7.69 7.47 -1.72
N HIS A 55 8.05 7.00 -0.51
CA HIS A 55 7.68 5.65 -0.07
C HIS A 55 6.99 5.65 1.30
N PHE A 56 7.57 6.27 2.32
CA PHE A 56 7.02 6.17 3.67
C PHE A 56 5.80 7.09 3.85
N ALA A 57 5.92 8.38 3.58
CA ALA A 57 4.77 9.28 3.64
C ALA A 57 3.70 8.92 2.61
N ASP A 58 4.12 8.48 1.40
CA ASP A 58 3.22 7.99 0.35
C ASP A 58 2.39 6.78 0.80
N SER A 59 2.97 5.91 1.59
CA SER A 59 2.24 4.75 2.17
C SER A 59 1.39 5.16 3.37
N ILE A 60 1.93 5.98 4.29
CA ILE A 60 1.25 6.38 5.54
C ILE A 60 0.03 7.26 5.26
N GLN A 61 0.04 8.08 4.19
CA GLN A 61 -1.12 8.88 3.83
C GLN A 61 -2.37 8.02 3.59
N LEU A 62 -2.24 6.76 3.19
CA LEU A 62 -3.36 5.86 2.96
C LEU A 62 -4.18 5.62 4.22
N LEU A 63 -3.56 5.69 5.40
CA LEU A 63 -4.24 5.57 6.69
C LEU A 63 -5.24 6.70 6.95
N THR A 64 -5.13 7.84 6.26
CA THR A 64 -6.07 8.96 6.41
C THR A 64 -7.43 8.69 5.74
N HIS A 65 -7.49 7.69 4.88
CA HIS A 65 -8.69 7.29 4.14
C HIS A 65 -9.39 6.06 4.76
N VAL A 66 -8.93 5.62 5.92
CA VAL A 66 -9.47 4.46 6.64
C VAL A 66 -9.80 4.88 8.08
N PRO A 67 -10.93 4.43 8.67
CA PRO A 67 -11.27 4.73 10.06
C PRO A 67 -10.13 4.34 11.03
N ARG A 68 -9.86 5.18 12.03
CA ARG A 68 -8.75 4.97 12.99
C ARG A 68 -8.88 3.67 13.79
N GLU A 69 -10.10 3.25 14.05
CA GLU A 69 -10.46 2.02 14.77
C GLU A 69 -10.28 0.74 13.95
N THR A 70 -9.93 0.85 12.67
CA THR A 70 -9.71 -0.33 11.82
C THR A 70 -8.48 -1.10 12.28
N THR A 71 -8.66 -2.40 12.57
CA THR A 71 -7.57 -3.30 13.00
C THR A 71 -7.17 -4.34 11.94
N GLY A 72 -7.81 -4.31 10.77
CA GLY A 72 -7.53 -5.21 9.64
C GLY A 72 -8.49 -6.38 9.54
N PRO A 73 -8.22 -7.36 8.65
CA PRO A 73 -6.99 -7.46 7.87
C PRO A 73 -6.86 -6.42 6.76
N TRP A 74 -5.68 -5.81 6.67
CA TRP A 74 -5.25 -5.00 5.53
C TRP A 74 -4.56 -5.91 4.50
N LEU A 75 -5.12 -6.03 3.33
CA LEU A 75 -4.60 -6.85 2.24
C LEU A 75 -3.88 -5.98 1.22
N ASP A 76 -2.55 -6.17 1.08
CA ASP A 76 -1.73 -5.44 0.10
C ASP A 76 -1.35 -6.34 -1.07
N LEU A 77 -1.89 -6.05 -2.26
CA LEU A 77 -1.76 -6.88 -3.45
C LEU A 77 -0.56 -6.48 -4.30
N GLY A 78 0.34 -7.43 -4.54
CA GLY A 78 1.56 -7.19 -5.30
C GLY A 78 2.51 -6.27 -4.57
N THR A 79 2.68 -6.48 -3.29
CA THR A 79 3.41 -5.58 -2.36
C THR A 79 4.86 -5.27 -2.78
N GLY A 80 5.47 -6.12 -3.57
CA GLY A 80 6.80 -5.91 -4.15
C GLY A 80 7.90 -5.72 -3.11
N ALA A 81 8.35 -4.48 -2.94
CA ALA A 81 9.33 -4.10 -1.91
C ALA A 81 8.75 -4.10 -0.48
N GLY A 82 7.45 -4.37 -0.32
CA GLY A 82 6.71 -4.20 0.93
C GLY A 82 5.96 -2.86 1.02
N LEU A 83 5.67 -2.26 -0.12
CA LEU A 83 5.09 -0.93 -0.21
C LEU A 83 3.71 -0.97 -0.89
N PRO A 84 2.64 -0.52 -0.24
CA PRO A 84 2.61 0.17 1.06
C PRO A 84 2.57 -0.74 2.30
N GLY A 85 2.33 -2.05 2.16
CA GLY A 85 1.92 -2.95 3.23
C GLY A 85 2.86 -3.00 4.45
N LEU A 86 4.20 -3.12 4.28
CA LEU A 86 5.14 -3.11 5.42
C LEU A 86 5.15 -1.76 6.15
N VAL A 87 5.05 -0.66 5.43
CA VAL A 87 4.98 0.68 6.05
C VAL A 87 3.72 0.82 6.90
N ILE A 88 2.59 0.31 6.40
CA ILE A 88 1.33 0.25 7.16
C ILE A 88 1.49 -0.63 8.41
N ALA A 89 2.10 -1.81 8.28
CA ALA A 89 2.33 -2.71 9.42
C ALA A 89 3.24 -2.10 10.49
N ILE A 90 4.26 -1.34 10.09
CA ILE A 90 5.15 -0.61 11.00
C ILE A 90 4.41 0.54 11.68
N ALA A 91 3.63 1.33 10.93
CA ALA A 91 2.89 2.48 11.45
C ALA A 91 1.72 2.08 12.37
N ARG A 92 1.14 0.90 12.15
CA ARG A 92 -0.02 0.36 12.87
C ARG A 92 0.24 -1.06 13.36
N PRO A 93 1.01 -1.22 14.47
CA PRO A 93 1.33 -2.55 15.02
C PRO A 93 0.10 -3.31 15.54
N ASP A 94 -1.00 -2.63 15.77
CA ASP A 94 -2.32 -3.17 16.14
C ASP A 94 -3.12 -3.72 14.95
N MET A 95 -2.68 -3.45 13.71
CA MET A 95 -3.38 -3.84 12.48
C MET A 95 -2.76 -5.11 11.88
N SER A 96 -3.57 -6.13 11.63
CA SER A 96 -3.13 -7.30 10.86
C SER A 96 -2.95 -6.93 9.39
N VAL A 97 -1.78 -7.21 8.82
CA VAL A 97 -1.43 -6.91 7.43
C VAL A 97 -1.04 -8.17 6.69
N ILE A 98 -1.64 -8.38 5.52
CA ILE A 98 -1.39 -9.53 4.65
C ILE A 98 -0.75 -9.02 3.35
N LEU A 99 0.47 -9.47 3.08
CA LEU A 99 1.25 -9.09 1.91
C LEU A 99 1.17 -10.19 0.86
N VAL A 100 0.67 -9.89 -0.34
CA VAL A 100 0.62 -10.85 -1.45
C VAL A 100 1.71 -10.52 -2.45
N GLU A 101 2.60 -11.48 -2.70
CA GLU A 101 3.67 -11.36 -3.68
C GLU A 101 3.96 -12.74 -4.30
N ASN A 102 4.27 -12.81 -5.61
CA ASN A 102 4.48 -14.07 -6.30
C ASN A 102 5.93 -14.29 -6.77
N ARG A 103 6.77 -13.26 -6.74
CA ARG A 103 8.17 -13.35 -7.16
C ARG A 103 9.05 -13.87 -6.02
N ARG A 104 9.67 -15.03 -6.22
CA ARG A 104 10.45 -15.71 -5.19
C ARG A 104 11.45 -14.83 -4.45
N LYS A 105 12.28 -14.06 -5.17
CA LYS A 105 13.27 -13.17 -4.54
C LYS A 105 12.64 -12.08 -3.67
N ARG A 106 11.46 -11.58 -4.06
CA ARG A 106 10.73 -10.59 -3.26
C ARG A 106 10.09 -11.21 -2.03
N ILE A 107 9.60 -12.45 -2.14
CA ILE A 107 9.09 -13.21 -0.98
C ILE A 107 10.20 -13.43 0.04
N GLU A 108 11.38 -13.88 -0.41
CA GLU A 108 12.56 -14.05 0.44
C GLU A 108 12.95 -12.72 1.12
N TRP A 109 12.96 -11.63 0.38
CA TRP A 109 13.18 -10.29 0.92
C TRP A 109 12.15 -9.92 1.99
N LEU A 110 10.86 -10.07 1.72
CA LEU A 110 9.79 -9.74 2.65
C LEU A 110 9.90 -10.55 3.95
N GLN A 111 10.22 -11.84 3.87
CA GLN A 111 10.45 -12.70 5.04
C GLN A 111 11.62 -12.20 5.88
N ASN A 112 12.75 -11.90 5.23
CA ASN A 112 13.96 -11.44 5.91
C ASN A 112 13.75 -10.07 6.58
N VAL A 113 13.17 -9.11 5.87
CA VAL A 113 12.96 -7.77 6.41
C VAL A 113 11.92 -7.76 7.53
N THR A 114 10.84 -8.53 7.40
CA THR A 114 9.81 -8.66 8.44
C THR A 114 10.41 -9.24 9.73
N ALA A 115 11.23 -10.28 9.62
CA ALA A 115 11.94 -10.87 10.75
C ALA A 115 12.98 -9.90 11.33
N GLY A 116 13.78 -9.23 10.49
CA GLY A 116 14.81 -8.28 10.89
C GLY A 116 14.29 -7.07 11.64
N ILE A 117 13.10 -6.57 11.29
CA ILE A 117 12.42 -5.45 11.98
C ILE A 117 11.61 -5.95 13.20
N GLY A 118 11.36 -7.25 13.30
CA GLY A 118 10.59 -7.86 14.40
C GLY A 118 9.10 -7.58 14.32
N LEU A 119 8.50 -7.56 13.10
CA LEU A 119 7.07 -7.35 12.92
C LEU A 119 6.31 -8.66 13.21
N GLN A 120 5.30 -8.58 14.10
CA GLN A 120 4.47 -9.72 14.49
C GLN A 120 3.07 -9.69 13.85
N ASN A 121 2.71 -8.58 13.21
CA ASN A 121 1.40 -8.31 12.64
C ASN A 121 1.35 -8.51 11.11
N VAL A 122 2.36 -9.17 10.53
CA VAL A 122 2.49 -9.38 9.08
C VAL A 122 2.36 -10.86 8.74
N THR A 123 1.54 -11.15 7.74
CA THR A 123 1.45 -12.46 7.08
C THR A 123 1.86 -12.31 5.62
N ILE A 124 2.74 -13.18 5.12
CA ILE A 124 3.20 -13.16 3.72
C ILE A 124 2.55 -14.32 2.95
N GLU A 125 1.70 -13.98 1.99
CA GLU A 125 1.11 -14.91 1.03
C GLU A 125 2.00 -14.97 -0.23
N GLY A 126 2.99 -15.86 -0.18
CA GLY A 126 4.00 -16.05 -1.22
C GLY A 126 3.48 -16.80 -2.44
N LYS A 127 2.42 -16.31 -3.09
CA LYS A 127 1.77 -16.93 -4.24
C LYS A 127 1.05 -15.91 -5.12
N LYS A 128 0.60 -16.34 -6.30
CA LYS A 128 -0.26 -15.50 -7.15
C LYS A 128 -1.55 -15.16 -6.42
N VAL A 129 -2.09 -13.95 -6.66
CA VAL A 129 -3.32 -13.49 -6.01
C VAL A 129 -4.49 -14.46 -6.22
N GLU A 130 -4.56 -15.10 -7.39
CA GLU A 130 -5.60 -16.09 -7.74
C GLU A 130 -5.55 -17.34 -6.86
N ALA A 131 -4.39 -17.68 -6.29
CA ALA A 131 -4.17 -18.83 -5.43
C ALA A 131 -4.29 -18.52 -3.92
N VAL A 132 -4.45 -17.25 -3.55
CA VAL A 132 -4.71 -16.84 -2.16
C VAL A 132 -6.11 -17.28 -1.77
N ALA A 133 -6.30 -17.90 -0.62
CA ALA A 133 -7.63 -18.26 -0.12
C ALA A 133 -8.53 -17.02 0.05
N SER A 134 -9.81 -17.13 -0.29
CA SER A 134 -10.75 -16.03 -0.09
C SER A 134 -10.86 -15.67 1.38
N MET A 135 -10.87 -14.39 1.68
CA MET A 135 -11.00 -13.82 3.02
C MET A 135 -11.77 -12.52 2.95
N ALA A 136 -12.33 -12.08 4.06
CA ALA A 136 -12.95 -10.77 4.18
C ALA A 136 -11.89 -9.74 4.58
N ALA A 137 -11.34 -9.02 3.61
CA ALA A 137 -10.40 -7.93 3.89
C ALA A 137 -11.17 -6.68 4.35
N THR A 138 -10.70 -6.06 5.42
CA THR A 138 -11.25 -4.76 5.87
C THR A 138 -10.73 -3.62 5.00
N VAL A 139 -9.45 -3.71 4.57
CA VAL A 139 -8.83 -2.76 3.64
C VAL A 139 -8.11 -3.53 2.54
N ILE A 140 -8.22 -3.05 1.31
CA ILE A 140 -7.46 -3.54 0.17
C ILE A 140 -6.62 -2.40 -0.38
N SER A 141 -5.31 -2.62 -0.49
CA SER A 141 -4.39 -1.72 -1.19
C SER A 141 -3.67 -2.45 -2.32
N ALA A 142 -3.28 -1.68 -3.32
CA ALA A 142 -2.42 -2.14 -4.41
C ALA A 142 -1.70 -0.96 -5.04
N ARG A 143 -0.38 -1.02 -5.16
CA ARG A 143 0.44 0.00 -5.82
C ARG A 143 1.15 -0.60 -7.02
N ALA A 144 0.94 -0.03 -8.22
CA ALA A 144 1.55 -0.50 -9.46
C ALA A 144 1.35 -2.01 -9.73
N PHE A 145 0.22 -2.56 -9.30
CA PHE A 145 -0.09 -3.99 -9.40
C PHE A 145 -0.69 -4.35 -10.77
N ALA A 146 -1.79 -3.71 -11.14
CA ALA A 146 -2.52 -3.92 -12.39
C ALA A 146 -3.40 -2.70 -12.72
N PRO A 147 -3.86 -2.54 -13.98
CA PRO A 147 -4.94 -1.63 -14.32
C PRO A 147 -6.18 -1.91 -13.47
N LEU A 148 -6.99 -0.86 -13.22
CA LEU A 148 -8.13 -0.94 -12.28
C LEU A 148 -9.10 -2.09 -12.57
N PRO A 149 -9.55 -2.34 -13.84
CA PRO A 149 -10.47 -3.47 -14.14
C PRO A 149 -9.90 -4.81 -13.69
N LYS A 150 -8.64 -5.07 -14.03
CA LYS A 150 -7.95 -6.32 -13.70
C LYS A 150 -7.73 -6.46 -12.20
N LEU A 151 -7.38 -5.37 -11.52
CA LEU A 151 -7.25 -5.35 -10.07
C LEU A 151 -8.58 -5.73 -9.41
N LEU A 152 -9.68 -5.09 -9.79
CA LEU A 152 -11.02 -5.38 -9.25
C LEU A 152 -11.42 -6.84 -9.52
N GLN A 153 -11.26 -7.31 -10.75
CA GLN A 153 -11.55 -8.71 -11.10
C GLN A 153 -10.83 -9.72 -10.20
N LEU A 154 -9.54 -9.47 -9.90
CA LEU A 154 -8.74 -10.39 -9.10
C LEU A 154 -9.05 -10.31 -7.60
N SER A 155 -9.50 -9.14 -7.11
CA SER A 155 -9.58 -8.84 -5.69
C SER A 155 -11.00 -8.74 -5.11
N THR A 156 -12.04 -8.64 -5.94
CA THR A 156 -13.44 -8.60 -5.49
C THR A 156 -13.80 -9.72 -4.51
N ARG A 157 -13.23 -10.90 -4.68
CA ARG A 157 -13.46 -12.05 -3.79
C ARG A 157 -12.94 -11.87 -2.37
N PHE A 158 -12.08 -10.88 -2.13
CA PHE A 158 -11.59 -10.50 -0.81
C PHE A 158 -12.41 -9.37 -0.19
N SER A 159 -13.29 -8.72 -0.95
CA SER A 159 -14.08 -7.60 -0.47
C SER A 159 -15.44 -8.00 0.07
N THR A 160 -15.95 -7.17 0.94
CA THR A 160 -17.32 -7.16 1.47
C THR A 160 -17.91 -5.76 1.30
N ASP A 161 -19.16 -5.55 1.65
CA ASP A 161 -19.81 -4.23 1.61
C ASP A 161 -19.15 -3.22 2.59
N ALA A 162 -18.37 -3.71 3.56
CA ALA A 162 -17.64 -2.88 4.52
C ALA A 162 -16.18 -2.61 4.12
N THR A 163 -15.66 -3.26 3.06
CA THR A 163 -14.25 -3.15 2.66
C THR A 163 -13.91 -1.75 2.17
N TYR A 164 -12.81 -1.19 2.66
CA TYR A 164 -12.19 0.03 2.16
C TYR A 164 -11.16 -0.32 1.09
N TRP A 165 -11.13 0.48 0.04
CA TRP A 165 -10.15 0.41 -1.03
C TRP A 165 -9.30 1.67 -0.99
N VAL A 166 -7.99 1.52 -0.94
CA VAL A 166 -7.04 2.64 -0.96
C VAL A 166 -5.95 2.31 -1.98
N LEU A 167 -6.12 2.83 -3.19
CA LEU A 167 -5.34 2.44 -4.35
C LEU A 167 -4.49 3.61 -4.86
N PRO A 168 -3.20 3.69 -4.50
CA PRO A 168 -2.29 4.67 -5.06
C PRO A 168 -2.18 4.50 -6.57
N LYS A 169 -2.38 5.59 -7.30
CA LYS A 169 -2.38 5.66 -8.76
C LYS A 169 -1.56 6.85 -9.25
N GLY A 170 -1.13 6.80 -10.50
CA GLY A 170 -0.50 7.93 -11.19
C GLY A 170 -1.52 8.88 -11.80
N ARG A 171 -1.07 9.65 -12.81
CA ARG A 171 -1.87 10.64 -13.54
C ARG A 171 -3.11 10.05 -14.22
N SER A 172 -3.10 8.78 -14.59
CA SER A 172 -4.20 8.09 -15.27
C SER A 172 -5.39 7.74 -14.37
N ALA A 173 -5.30 8.00 -13.05
CA ALA A 173 -6.32 7.57 -12.08
C ALA A 173 -7.74 8.02 -12.43
N VAL A 174 -7.89 9.28 -12.84
CA VAL A 174 -9.20 9.86 -13.20
C VAL A 174 -9.77 9.15 -14.42
N GLN A 175 -8.95 8.99 -15.47
CA GLN A 175 -9.37 8.33 -16.70
C GLN A 175 -9.66 6.85 -16.50
N GLU A 176 -8.87 6.15 -15.68
CA GLU A 176 -9.13 4.75 -15.31
C GLU A 176 -10.49 4.63 -14.60
N LEU A 177 -10.79 5.54 -13.66
CA LEU A 177 -12.05 5.53 -12.94
C LEU A 177 -13.24 5.85 -13.86
N GLU A 178 -13.15 6.88 -14.68
CA GLU A 178 -14.20 7.25 -15.65
C GLU A 178 -14.55 6.08 -16.59
N THR A 179 -13.54 5.33 -17.03
CA THR A 179 -13.73 4.14 -17.89
C THR A 179 -14.50 3.05 -17.14
N GLU A 180 -14.20 2.80 -15.87
CA GLU A 180 -14.87 1.80 -15.06
C GLU A 180 -16.30 2.23 -14.66
N GLU A 181 -16.53 3.52 -14.43
CA GLU A 181 -17.86 4.05 -14.20
C GLU A 181 -18.78 3.88 -15.40
N GLN A 182 -18.25 4.09 -16.63
CA GLN A 182 -18.97 3.82 -17.87
C GLN A 182 -19.27 2.32 -18.05
N ALA A 183 -18.41 1.45 -17.52
CA ALA A 183 -18.61 0.00 -17.51
C ALA A 183 -19.55 -0.49 -16.41
N GLY A 184 -20.03 0.36 -15.50
CA GLY A 184 -21.00 0.05 -14.47
C GLY A 184 -20.53 0.17 -13.01
N LEU A 185 -19.31 0.62 -12.78
CA LEU A 185 -18.79 0.89 -11.43
C LEU A 185 -19.29 2.27 -10.95
N HIS A 186 -20.57 2.37 -10.60
CA HIS A 186 -21.15 3.66 -10.24
C HIS A 186 -20.88 4.04 -8.78
N GLY A 187 -20.22 5.19 -8.56
CA GLY A 187 -20.15 5.86 -7.26
C GLY A 187 -19.42 5.12 -6.14
N MET A 188 -18.74 4.00 -6.44
CA MET A 188 -18.02 3.23 -5.44
C MET A 188 -16.69 3.89 -5.05
N PHE A 189 -16.04 4.55 -6.00
CA PHE A 189 -14.76 5.20 -5.81
C PHE A 189 -14.85 6.71 -6.01
N HIS A 190 -13.96 7.42 -5.34
CA HIS A 190 -13.65 8.82 -5.62
C HIS A 190 -12.14 9.03 -5.66
N VAL A 191 -11.72 10.16 -6.19
CA VAL A 191 -10.31 10.48 -6.41
C VAL A 191 -9.84 11.47 -5.36
N GLU A 192 -8.80 11.09 -4.60
CA GLU A 192 -8.11 11.96 -3.65
C GLU A 192 -6.76 12.40 -4.19
N ARG A 193 -6.27 13.56 -3.75
CA ARG A 193 -4.93 14.05 -4.09
C ARG A 193 -3.88 13.39 -3.20
N SER A 194 -2.74 13.02 -3.80
CA SER A 194 -1.59 12.64 -3.02
C SER A 194 -0.94 13.85 -2.34
N VAL A 195 -0.45 13.65 -1.11
CA VAL A 195 0.35 14.66 -0.40
C VAL A 195 1.83 14.57 -0.75
N THR A 196 2.25 13.58 -1.55
CA THR A 196 3.66 13.32 -1.88
C THR A 196 4.00 13.57 -3.35
N ASP A 197 2.99 13.81 -4.19
CA ASP A 197 3.17 14.07 -5.63
C ASP A 197 1.94 14.79 -6.17
N ALA A 198 2.13 15.95 -6.78
CA ALA A 198 1.03 16.77 -7.32
C ALA A 198 0.23 16.07 -8.43
N ASP A 199 0.87 15.18 -9.16
CA ASP A 199 0.28 14.43 -10.28
C ASP A 199 -0.29 13.06 -9.86
N ALA A 200 0.14 12.54 -8.70
CA ALA A 200 -0.38 11.28 -8.19
C ALA A 200 -1.76 11.45 -7.54
N ARG A 201 -2.53 10.37 -7.57
CA ARG A 201 -3.88 10.29 -7.01
C ARG A 201 -4.03 9.02 -6.21
N ILE A 202 -5.01 9.01 -5.33
CA ILE A 202 -5.43 7.82 -4.60
C ILE A 202 -6.90 7.59 -4.95
N LEU A 203 -7.23 6.42 -5.48
CA LEU A 203 -8.62 6.00 -5.60
C LEU A 203 -9.05 5.45 -4.24
N VAL A 204 -10.05 6.08 -3.65
CA VAL A 204 -10.63 5.68 -2.36
C VAL A 204 -12.03 5.17 -2.62
N GLY A 205 -12.33 3.99 -2.12
CA GLY A 205 -13.64 3.35 -2.31
C GLY A 205 -14.09 2.59 -1.08
N ARG A 206 -15.39 2.24 -1.06
CA ARG A 206 -15.97 1.38 -0.03
C ARG A 206 -16.98 0.44 -0.65
N GLY A 207 -16.95 -0.81 -0.20
CA GLY A 207 -17.92 -1.81 -0.61
C GLY A 207 -17.35 -2.90 -1.50
N ARG A 208 -18.22 -3.67 -2.12
CA ARG A 208 -17.89 -4.75 -3.05
C ARG A 208 -18.31 -4.36 -4.47
N PRO A 209 -17.39 -4.41 -5.46
CA PRO A 209 -17.77 -4.21 -6.86
C PRO A 209 -18.85 -5.20 -7.30
N SER A 210 -19.92 -4.71 -7.92
CA SER A 210 -21.12 -5.51 -8.23
C SER A 210 -21.29 -5.91 -9.69
N TYR A 211 -20.44 -5.36 -10.58
CA TYR A 211 -20.59 -5.57 -12.02
C TYR A 211 -19.63 -6.65 -12.59
N LEU A 212 -18.87 -7.34 -11.74
CA LEU A 212 -17.88 -8.35 -12.11
C LEU A 212 -18.46 -9.77 -12.05
#